data_fcd3e39e6e8df70db64afcbe57484b32
#
_entry.id   fcd3e39e6e8df70db64afcbe57484b32
#
_cell.length_a   1.000
_cell.length_b   1.000
_cell.length_c   1.000
_cell.angle_alpha   90.00
_cell.angle_beta   90.00
_cell.angle_gamma   90.00
#
_symmetry.space_group_name_H-M   'P 1'
#
loop_
_entity.id
_entity.type
_entity.pdbx_description
1 polymer ?
#
loop_
_entity_poly.entity_id
_entity_poly.type
_entity_poly.pdbx_seq_one_letter_code
_entity_poly.pdbx_strand_id
1 'polypeptide(L)'
;MRKPARRKCAHCREWFHPAREGQVVCSFECASAIGKKQTAKAREAEKARAVKRQRESEKEGRQRHRAKRESFKTKAQWDKEAQSAFNRYIRIRDEGKPCVSCGRPLIGKSNYLTGSAIDASHYRSRGAASQLKFNVFNVHSACTRCNRQLSGNAVEYRIRLIERIGLDRVEHLEADNEPRRFDIPYLQRIKSIFTRRARALEKRRARHQEAA
;
A
#
# COMPACT_ATOMS: atom_id res chain seq x y z
N MET A 1 -53.51 -46.34 -21.17
CA MET A 1 -52.45 -45.30 -20.80
C MET A 1 -51.21 -45.59 -21.63
N ARG A 2 -50.66 -44.57 -22.34
CA ARG A 2 -49.40 -44.72 -23.10
C ARG A 2 -48.25 -44.81 -22.10
N LYS A 3 -47.40 -45.84 -22.19
CA LYS A 3 -46.20 -45.95 -21.37
C LYS A 3 -45.25 -44.75 -21.63
N PRO A 4 -44.64 -44.16 -20.58
CA PRO A 4 -43.69 -43.04 -20.78
C PRO A 4 -42.52 -43.42 -21.69
N ALA A 5 -42.07 -42.48 -22.52
CA ALA A 5 -40.94 -42.70 -23.41
C ALA A 5 -39.66 -43.05 -22.64
N ARG A 6 -38.86 -43.94 -23.22
CA ARG A 6 -37.54 -44.32 -22.69
C ARG A 6 -36.62 -43.10 -22.52
N ARG A 7 -35.90 -43.00 -21.41
CA ARG A 7 -34.97 -41.90 -21.12
C ARG A 7 -33.66 -42.37 -20.47
N LYS A 8 -32.65 -41.54 -20.51
CA LYS A 8 -31.36 -41.79 -19.82
C LYS A 8 -31.46 -41.43 -18.35
N CYS A 9 -30.96 -42.31 -17.48
CA CYS A 9 -30.84 -42.06 -16.05
C CYS A 9 -29.92 -40.86 -15.79
N ALA A 10 -30.30 -39.94 -14.90
CA ALA A 10 -29.52 -38.76 -14.55
C ALA A 10 -28.19 -39.09 -13.83
N HIS A 11 -28.07 -40.28 -13.22
CA HIS A 11 -26.87 -40.74 -12.54
C HIS A 11 -26.01 -41.65 -13.42
N CYS A 12 -26.46 -42.90 -13.73
CA CYS A 12 -25.67 -43.90 -14.45
C CYS A 12 -25.63 -43.71 -15.97
N ARG A 13 -26.48 -42.81 -16.53
CA ARG A 13 -26.61 -42.54 -17.96
C ARG A 13 -27.17 -43.69 -18.80
N GLU A 14 -27.55 -44.80 -18.18
CA GLU A 14 -28.18 -45.91 -18.87
C GLU A 14 -29.63 -45.64 -19.24
N TRP A 15 -30.10 -46.25 -20.31
CA TRP A 15 -31.47 -46.12 -20.77
C TRP A 15 -32.43 -46.98 -19.91
N PHE A 16 -33.51 -46.37 -19.43
CA PHE A 16 -34.55 -47.06 -18.67
C PHE A 16 -35.96 -46.63 -19.09
N HIS A 17 -36.96 -47.43 -18.76
CA HIS A 17 -38.36 -47.09 -18.92
C HIS A 17 -38.89 -46.53 -17.59
N PRO A 18 -39.32 -45.27 -17.54
CA PRO A 18 -39.86 -44.68 -16.32
C PRO A 18 -41.16 -45.39 -15.92
N ALA A 19 -41.31 -45.70 -14.64
CA ALA A 19 -42.54 -46.26 -14.09
C ALA A 19 -43.63 -45.19 -13.92
N ARG A 20 -43.22 -43.92 -13.78
CA ARG A 20 -44.13 -42.78 -13.62
C ARG A 20 -43.59 -41.55 -14.35
N GLU A 21 -44.49 -40.64 -14.66
CA GLU A 21 -44.10 -39.34 -15.24
C GLU A 21 -43.19 -38.57 -14.31
N GLY A 22 -42.15 -37.90 -14.86
CA GLY A 22 -41.16 -37.15 -14.08
C GLY A 22 -40.03 -38.00 -13.46
N GLN A 23 -40.03 -39.34 -13.54
CA GLN A 23 -38.93 -40.15 -13.02
C GLN A 23 -37.67 -39.93 -13.84
N VAL A 24 -36.60 -39.42 -13.18
CA VAL A 24 -35.31 -39.04 -13.80
C VAL A 24 -34.18 -40.05 -13.55
N VAL A 25 -34.38 -41.05 -12.69
CA VAL A 25 -33.39 -42.08 -12.30
C VAL A 25 -33.98 -43.49 -12.46
N CYS A 26 -33.11 -44.46 -12.79
CA CYS A 26 -33.54 -45.83 -13.04
C CYS A 26 -33.82 -46.65 -11.75
N SER A 27 -33.12 -46.34 -10.63
CA SER A 27 -33.21 -47.10 -9.39
C SER A 27 -33.09 -46.19 -8.15
N PHE A 28 -33.37 -46.76 -6.98
CA PHE A 28 -33.22 -46.10 -5.68
C PHE A 28 -31.74 -45.77 -5.39
N GLU A 29 -30.81 -46.66 -5.77
CA GLU A 29 -29.37 -46.42 -5.61
C GLU A 29 -28.92 -45.18 -6.41
N CYS A 30 -29.38 -45.02 -7.64
CA CYS A 30 -29.13 -43.87 -8.46
C CYS A 30 -29.69 -42.57 -7.85
N ALA A 31 -30.91 -42.65 -7.28
CA ALA A 31 -31.50 -41.50 -6.56
C ALA A 31 -30.70 -41.14 -5.30
N SER A 32 -30.32 -42.16 -4.51
CA SER A 32 -29.48 -41.96 -3.31
C SER A 32 -28.11 -41.36 -3.63
N ALA A 33 -27.49 -41.84 -4.70
CA ALA A 33 -26.18 -41.28 -5.14
C ALA A 33 -26.27 -39.81 -5.53
N ILE A 34 -27.31 -39.39 -6.26
CA ILE A 34 -27.55 -37.97 -6.59
C ILE A 34 -27.81 -37.17 -5.31
N GLY A 35 -28.66 -37.68 -4.40
CA GLY A 35 -28.95 -37.00 -3.14
C GLY A 35 -27.71 -36.83 -2.28
N LYS A 36 -26.87 -37.84 -2.11
CA LYS A 36 -25.57 -37.73 -1.40
C LYS A 36 -24.67 -36.70 -2.03
N LYS A 37 -24.57 -36.67 -3.36
CA LYS A 37 -23.74 -35.68 -4.08
C LYS A 37 -24.26 -34.25 -3.89
N GLN A 38 -25.56 -34.05 -3.96
CA GLN A 38 -26.19 -32.74 -3.74
C GLN A 38 -25.99 -32.26 -2.30
N THR A 39 -26.19 -33.14 -1.31
CA THR A 39 -25.98 -32.82 0.10
C THR A 39 -24.52 -32.49 0.39
N ALA A 40 -23.56 -33.23 -0.17
CA ALA A 40 -22.14 -32.95 -0.03
C ALA A 40 -21.80 -31.57 -0.61
N LYS A 41 -22.26 -31.25 -1.82
CA LYS A 41 -22.09 -29.97 -2.47
C LYS A 41 -22.71 -28.81 -1.68
N ALA A 42 -23.91 -29.02 -1.13
CA ALA A 42 -24.58 -28.02 -0.30
C ALA A 42 -23.78 -27.74 0.99
N ARG A 43 -23.27 -28.77 1.68
CA ARG A 43 -22.43 -28.64 2.88
C ARG A 43 -21.11 -27.91 2.56
N GLU A 44 -20.50 -28.20 1.44
CA GLU A 44 -19.26 -27.51 1.02
C GLU A 44 -19.52 -26.03 0.72
N ALA A 45 -20.61 -25.73 0.00
CA ALA A 45 -21.02 -24.35 -0.27
C ALA A 45 -21.33 -23.58 1.03
N GLU A 46 -21.98 -24.25 2.00
CA GLU A 46 -22.26 -23.64 3.31
C GLU A 46 -20.98 -23.36 4.09
N LYS A 47 -20.03 -24.30 4.14
CA LYS A 47 -18.69 -24.08 4.74
C LYS A 47 -17.98 -22.91 4.10
N ALA A 48 -17.96 -22.83 2.77
CA ALA A 48 -17.34 -21.72 2.05
C ALA A 48 -17.99 -20.36 2.39
N ARG A 49 -19.32 -20.32 2.48
CA ARG A 49 -20.06 -19.12 2.90
C ARG A 49 -19.75 -18.73 4.36
N ALA A 50 -19.66 -19.70 5.26
CA ALA A 50 -19.30 -19.46 6.65
C ALA A 50 -17.89 -18.87 6.79
N VAL A 51 -16.89 -19.42 6.09
CA VAL A 51 -15.52 -18.89 6.05
C VAL A 51 -15.48 -17.46 5.49
N LYS A 52 -16.26 -17.20 4.44
CA LYS A 52 -16.35 -15.84 3.86
C LYS A 52 -16.91 -14.84 4.88
N ARG A 53 -18.04 -15.19 5.53
CA ARG A 53 -18.65 -14.33 6.57
C ARG A 53 -17.69 -14.06 7.73
N GLN A 54 -16.97 -15.08 8.18
CA GLN A 54 -15.96 -14.92 9.24
C GLN A 54 -14.86 -13.93 8.84
N ARG A 55 -14.29 -14.08 7.63
CA ARG A 55 -13.26 -13.15 7.11
C ARG A 55 -13.76 -11.71 6.99
N GLU A 56 -15.01 -11.52 6.57
CA GLU A 56 -15.63 -10.19 6.49
C GLU A 56 -15.80 -9.57 7.88
N SER A 57 -16.33 -10.34 8.85
CA SER A 57 -16.47 -9.90 10.25
C SER A 57 -15.13 -9.52 10.89
N GLU A 58 -14.10 -10.36 10.71
CA GLU A 58 -12.73 -10.05 11.19
C GLU A 58 -12.15 -8.79 10.54
N LYS A 59 -12.39 -8.60 9.23
CA LYS A 59 -11.97 -7.39 8.52
C LYS A 59 -12.65 -6.15 9.07
N GLU A 60 -13.94 -6.21 9.30
CA GLU A 60 -14.71 -5.10 9.90
C GLU A 60 -14.26 -4.82 11.34
N GLY A 61 -14.00 -5.86 12.14
CA GLY A 61 -13.45 -5.73 13.49
C GLY A 61 -12.11 -5.01 13.48
N ARG A 62 -11.18 -5.40 12.59
CA ARG A 62 -9.89 -4.72 12.42
C ARG A 62 -10.06 -3.27 11.98
N GLN A 63 -11.00 -2.98 11.08
CA GLN A 63 -11.27 -1.61 10.63
C GLN A 63 -11.82 -0.74 11.77
N ARG A 64 -12.78 -1.23 12.54
CA ARG A 64 -13.34 -0.53 13.72
C ARG A 64 -12.26 -0.25 14.77
N HIS A 65 -11.44 -1.24 15.09
CA HIS A 65 -10.34 -1.07 16.03
C HIS A 65 -9.29 -0.05 15.55
N ARG A 66 -8.96 -0.08 14.24
CA ARG A 66 -8.08 0.92 13.62
C ARG A 66 -8.68 2.32 13.70
N ALA A 67 -9.94 2.49 13.30
CA ALA A 67 -10.63 3.78 13.36
C ALA A 67 -10.65 4.34 14.79
N LYS A 68 -10.96 3.50 15.79
CA LYS A 68 -10.91 3.89 17.21
C LYS A 68 -9.50 4.34 17.63
N ARG A 69 -8.44 3.62 17.24
CA ARG A 69 -7.05 4.05 17.53
C ARG A 69 -6.69 5.37 16.84
N GLU A 70 -7.16 5.57 15.62
CA GLU A 70 -6.91 6.80 14.86
C GLU A 70 -7.64 8.01 15.44
N SER A 71 -8.83 7.84 16.02
CA SER A 71 -9.59 8.93 16.66
C SER A 71 -8.92 9.49 17.92
N PHE A 72 -8.06 8.71 18.59
CA PHE A 72 -7.33 9.19 19.77
C PHE A 72 -6.00 9.87 19.45
N LYS A 73 -5.59 9.90 18.17
CA LYS A 73 -4.31 10.52 17.81
C LYS A 73 -4.35 12.02 17.83
N THR A 74 -3.37 12.62 18.51
CA THR A 74 -3.16 14.07 18.51
C THR A 74 -2.62 14.54 17.15
N LYS A 75 -2.73 15.86 16.89
CA LYS A 75 -2.14 16.49 15.70
C LYS A 75 -0.63 16.21 15.60
N ALA A 76 0.10 16.27 16.72
CA ALA A 76 1.54 15.99 16.76
C ALA A 76 1.88 14.55 16.34
N GLN A 77 1.06 13.57 16.74
CA GLN A 77 1.22 12.18 16.30
C GLN A 77 0.98 12.01 14.81
N TRP A 78 -0.07 12.64 14.27
CA TRP A 78 -0.34 12.64 12.83
C TRP A 78 0.78 13.32 12.04
N ASP A 79 1.30 14.43 12.56
CA ASP A 79 2.42 15.13 11.94
C ASP A 79 3.69 14.27 11.87
N LYS A 80 4.03 13.59 12.97
CA LYS A 80 5.15 12.64 13.01
C LYS A 80 4.99 11.49 12.02
N GLU A 81 3.79 10.94 11.91
CA GLU A 81 3.51 9.85 10.95
C GLU A 81 3.55 10.32 9.49
N ALA A 82 3.00 11.51 9.21
CA ALA A 82 3.06 12.13 7.89
C ALA A 82 4.51 12.40 7.46
N GLN A 83 5.32 12.97 8.38
CA GLN A 83 6.74 13.23 8.14
C GLN A 83 7.52 11.94 7.90
N SER A 84 7.24 10.88 8.67
CA SER A 84 7.89 9.58 8.49
C SER A 84 7.59 8.99 7.10
N ALA A 85 6.32 9.02 6.67
CA ALA A 85 5.91 8.54 5.35
C ALA A 85 6.53 9.36 4.22
N PHE A 86 6.57 10.69 4.37
CA PHE A 86 7.20 11.59 3.42
C PHE A 86 8.71 11.34 3.32
N ASN A 87 9.41 11.27 4.44
CA ASN A 87 10.86 11.01 4.48
C ASN A 87 11.22 9.64 3.88
N ARG A 88 10.39 8.60 4.13
CA ARG A 88 10.56 7.30 3.48
C ARG A 88 10.48 7.43 1.97
N TYR A 89 9.45 8.12 1.45
CA TYR A 89 9.29 8.34 0.02
C TYR A 89 10.51 9.06 -0.59
N ILE A 90 11.02 10.11 0.06
CA ILE A 90 12.19 10.85 -0.42
C ILE A 90 13.42 9.94 -0.51
N ARG A 91 13.69 9.13 0.53
CA ARG A 91 14.83 8.18 0.50
C ARG A 91 14.71 7.15 -0.63
N ILE A 92 13.52 6.61 -0.84
CA ILE A 92 13.26 5.68 -1.94
C ILE A 92 13.37 6.39 -3.30
N ARG A 93 12.82 7.60 -3.44
CA ARG A 93 12.91 8.39 -4.67
C ARG A 93 14.36 8.66 -5.09
N ASP A 94 15.20 8.98 -4.11
CA ASP A 94 16.58 9.41 -4.33
C ASP A 94 17.61 8.27 -4.14
N GLU A 95 17.16 7.03 -4.00
CA GLU A 95 18.05 5.87 -3.92
C GLU A 95 18.94 5.78 -5.16
N GLY A 96 20.24 5.53 -4.95
CA GLY A 96 21.24 5.54 -6.01
C GLY A 96 21.77 6.93 -6.40
N LYS A 97 21.13 8.02 -5.91
CA LYS A 97 21.67 9.38 -6.14
C LYS A 97 22.67 9.77 -5.07
N PRO A 98 23.64 10.62 -5.39
CA PRO A 98 24.60 11.12 -4.41
C PRO A 98 23.93 12.08 -3.41
N CYS A 99 24.64 12.36 -2.30
CA CYS A 99 24.23 13.36 -1.33
C CYS A 99 23.98 14.71 -2.01
N VAL A 100 22.80 15.29 -1.76
CA VAL A 100 22.42 16.56 -2.38
C VAL A 100 23.33 17.72 -1.99
N SER A 101 24.00 17.67 -0.82
CA SER A 101 24.90 18.76 -0.38
C SER A 101 26.34 18.52 -0.81
N CYS A 102 26.97 17.39 -0.45
CA CYS A 102 28.40 17.19 -0.69
C CYS A 102 28.72 16.30 -1.91
N GLY A 103 27.75 15.76 -2.62
CA GLY A 103 27.96 14.93 -3.79
C GLY A 103 28.52 13.53 -3.53
N ARG A 104 28.83 13.16 -2.30
CA ARG A 104 29.32 11.81 -1.98
C ARG A 104 28.25 10.74 -2.24
N PRO A 105 28.64 9.54 -2.68
CA PRO A 105 27.72 8.41 -2.78
C PRO A 105 27.00 8.16 -1.43
N LEU A 106 25.71 7.94 -1.48
CA LEU A 106 24.92 7.58 -0.30
C LEU A 106 24.97 6.07 -0.14
N ILE A 107 26.08 5.58 0.43
CA ILE A 107 26.29 4.16 0.71
C ILE A 107 26.11 3.95 2.22
N GLY A 108 25.37 2.95 2.60
CA GLY A 108 25.30 2.55 3.99
C GLY A 108 23.93 2.05 4.44
N LYS A 109 23.99 1.10 5.35
CA LYS A 109 22.81 0.60 6.09
C LYS A 109 22.52 1.52 7.26
N SER A 110 21.26 1.56 7.68
CA SER A 110 20.87 2.13 8.97
C SER A 110 21.72 1.50 10.08
N ASN A 111 22.31 2.33 10.94
CA ASN A 111 23.01 1.82 12.11
C ASN A 111 22.21 2.19 13.37
N TYR A 112 22.38 1.37 14.42
CA TYR A 112 21.63 1.46 15.67
C TYR A 112 21.88 2.80 16.40
N LEU A 113 23.11 3.31 16.37
CA LEU A 113 23.51 4.52 17.11
C LEU A 113 23.17 5.83 16.40
N THR A 114 23.28 5.86 15.06
CA THR A 114 23.12 7.09 14.27
C THR A 114 21.81 7.12 13.49
N GLY A 115 21.02 6.06 13.51
CA GLY A 115 19.84 5.92 12.69
C GLY A 115 20.19 5.59 11.23
N SER A 116 19.45 6.15 10.30
CA SER A 116 19.71 5.95 8.87
C SER A 116 20.98 6.68 8.45
N ALA A 117 21.85 6.03 7.68
CA ALA A 117 23.00 6.70 7.03
C ALA A 117 22.56 7.74 6.00
N ILE A 118 21.31 7.69 5.58
CA ILE A 118 20.68 8.55 4.57
C ILE A 118 19.49 9.26 5.20
N ASP A 119 19.57 10.56 5.32
CA ASP A 119 18.52 11.43 5.82
C ASP A 119 17.73 12.09 4.68
N ALA A 120 16.46 12.37 4.91
CA ALA A 120 15.67 13.29 4.08
C ALA A 120 15.94 14.72 4.60
N SER A 121 16.80 15.46 3.89
CA SER A 121 17.26 16.79 4.26
C SER A 121 16.43 17.87 3.56
N HIS A 122 16.03 18.89 4.30
CA HIS A 122 15.29 20.04 3.78
C HIS A 122 16.28 21.12 3.33
N TYR A 123 16.13 21.64 2.13
CA TYR A 123 16.88 22.82 1.66
C TYR A 123 16.55 24.03 2.54
N ARG A 124 15.28 24.46 2.56
CA ARG A 124 14.79 25.41 3.55
C ARG A 124 14.26 24.64 4.75
N SER A 125 14.87 24.87 5.91
CA SER A 125 14.59 24.11 7.12
C SER A 125 13.11 24.21 7.54
N ARG A 126 12.62 23.23 8.27
CA ARG A 126 11.24 23.22 8.79
C ARG A 126 10.95 24.39 9.75
N GLY A 127 11.97 24.91 10.41
CA GLY A 127 11.85 26.08 11.27
C GLY A 127 11.73 27.38 10.48
N ALA A 128 12.55 27.52 9.41
CA ALA A 128 12.56 28.72 8.58
C ALA A 128 11.40 28.76 7.55
N ALA A 129 10.95 27.60 7.06
CA ALA A 129 9.94 27.50 6.01
C ALA A 129 9.03 26.30 6.26
N SER A 130 8.19 26.41 7.29
CA SER A 130 7.26 25.33 7.68
C SER A 130 6.30 24.95 6.57
N GLN A 131 5.91 25.89 5.70
CA GLN A 131 5.04 25.67 4.53
C GLN A 131 5.66 24.68 3.52
N LEU A 132 6.98 24.61 3.43
CA LEU A 132 7.72 23.72 2.53
C LEU A 132 8.02 22.33 3.12
N LYS A 133 7.51 22.05 4.31
CA LYS A 133 7.78 20.82 5.05
C LYS A 133 7.54 19.54 4.25
N PHE A 134 6.48 19.50 3.44
CA PHE A 134 6.11 18.35 2.60
C PHE A 134 6.28 18.64 1.10
N ASN A 135 7.09 19.65 0.75
CA ASN A 135 7.39 19.95 -0.64
C ASN A 135 8.49 19.02 -1.16
N VAL A 136 8.20 18.29 -2.24
CA VAL A 136 9.11 17.30 -2.82
C VAL A 136 10.36 17.90 -3.47
N PHE A 137 10.30 19.17 -3.84
CA PHE A 137 11.44 19.91 -4.40
C PHE A 137 12.31 20.52 -3.31
N ASN A 138 11.78 20.73 -2.11
CA ASN A 138 12.51 21.24 -0.96
C ASN A 138 13.27 20.14 -0.20
N VAL A 139 13.01 18.86 -0.46
CA VAL A 139 13.56 17.77 0.36
C VAL A 139 14.23 16.73 -0.51
N HIS A 140 15.49 16.44 -0.22
CA HIS A 140 16.31 15.45 -0.93
C HIS A 140 17.14 14.60 0.02
N SER A 141 17.62 13.46 -0.47
CA SER A 141 18.51 12.60 0.33
C SER A 141 19.89 13.21 0.52
N ALA A 142 20.32 13.25 1.77
CA ALA A 142 21.65 13.72 2.18
C ALA A 142 22.30 12.74 3.14
N CYS A 143 23.63 12.76 3.23
CA CYS A 143 24.34 12.03 4.27
C CYS A 143 24.11 12.65 5.65
N THR A 144 24.20 11.83 6.69
CA THR A 144 24.00 12.25 8.09
C THR A 144 24.92 13.40 8.48
N ARG A 145 26.19 13.40 7.99
CA ARG A 145 27.14 14.50 8.24
C ARG A 145 26.59 15.83 7.74
N CYS A 146 26.20 15.92 6.47
CA CYS A 146 25.67 17.18 5.92
C CYS A 146 24.37 17.59 6.61
N ASN A 147 23.45 16.66 6.82
CA ASN A 147 22.14 16.97 7.36
C ASN A 147 22.18 17.37 8.86
N ARG A 148 22.97 16.65 9.68
CA ARG A 148 22.92 16.82 11.14
C ARG A 148 24.10 17.61 11.69
N GLN A 149 25.34 17.36 11.20
CA GLN A 149 26.54 18.01 11.74
C GLN A 149 26.81 19.35 11.09
N LEU A 150 26.49 19.52 9.81
CA LEU A 150 26.71 20.77 9.05
C LEU A 150 25.41 21.55 8.82
N SER A 151 24.37 21.31 9.63
CA SER A 151 23.08 22.02 9.57
C SER A 151 22.47 22.08 8.15
N GLY A 152 22.65 21.03 7.36
CA GLY A 152 22.20 20.95 5.97
C GLY A 152 23.24 21.34 4.93
N ASN A 153 24.34 22.04 5.33
CA ASN A 153 25.40 22.57 4.44
C ASN A 153 24.78 23.37 3.27
N ALA A 154 24.08 24.45 3.62
CA ALA A 154 23.14 25.16 2.77
C ALA A 154 23.75 25.71 1.45
N VAL A 155 25.00 26.19 1.46
CA VAL A 155 25.67 26.74 0.27
C VAL A 155 25.86 25.64 -0.78
N GLU A 156 26.49 24.54 -0.40
CA GLU A 156 26.71 23.40 -1.28
C GLU A 156 25.37 22.73 -1.70
N TYR A 157 24.40 22.73 -0.77
CA TYR A 157 23.07 22.22 -1.07
C TYR A 157 22.43 23.05 -2.20
N ARG A 158 22.50 24.40 -2.14
CA ARG A 158 21.92 25.28 -3.16
C ARG A 158 22.53 25.02 -4.54
N ILE A 159 23.85 24.95 -4.64
CA ILE A 159 24.56 24.70 -5.90
C ILE A 159 24.06 23.40 -6.54
N ARG A 160 24.12 22.32 -5.81
CA ARG A 160 23.69 20.99 -6.32
C ARG A 160 22.17 20.84 -6.48
N LEU A 161 21.41 21.63 -5.76
CA LEU A 161 19.97 21.66 -5.95
C LEU A 161 19.60 22.31 -7.28
N ILE A 162 20.28 23.39 -7.67
CA ILE A 162 20.13 24.02 -8.99
C ILE A 162 20.45 23.01 -10.10
N GLU A 163 21.53 22.25 -9.98
CA GLU A 163 21.88 21.18 -10.93
C GLU A 163 20.77 20.10 -11.02
N ARG A 164 20.11 19.82 -9.90
CA ARG A 164 19.14 18.73 -9.77
C ARG A 164 17.73 19.08 -10.24
N ILE A 165 17.26 20.29 -9.98
CA ILE A 165 15.89 20.72 -10.23
C ILE A 165 15.74 22.00 -11.06
N GLY A 166 16.85 22.67 -11.40
CA GLY A 166 16.87 23.94 -12.13
C GLY A 166 16.80 25.16 -11.23
N LEU A 167 17.35 26.31 -11.72
CA LEU A 167 17.41 27.58 -10.98
C LEU A 167 16.01 28.10 -10.65
N ASP A 168 15.10 28.16 -11.62
CA ASP A 168 13.74 28.69 -11.44
C ASP A 168 13.00 28.05 -10.27
N ARG A 169 13.15 26.73 -10.10
CA ARG A 169 12.50 26.02 -8.99
C ARG A 169 13.14 26.32 -7.65
N VAL A 170 14.45 26.54 -7.62
CA VAL A 170 15.14 26.94 -6.40
C VAL A 170 14.72 28.33 -5.98
N GLU A 171 14.69 29.29 -6.90
CA GLU A 171 14.23 30.67 -6.65
C GLU A 171 12.74 30.67 -6.19
N HIS A 172 11.91 29.85 -6.81
CA HIS A 172 10.52 29.70 -6.37
C HIS A 172 10.41 29.14 -4.93
N LEU A 173 11.27 28.20 -4.55
CA LEU A 173 11.33 27.71 -3.16
C LEU A 173 11.82 28.82 -2.20
N GLU A 174 12.77 29.64 -2.63
CA GLU A 174 13.33 30.74 -1.84
C GLU A 174 12.32 31.89 -1.65
N ALA A 175 11.50 32.14 -2.65
CA ALA A 175 10.45 33.16 -2.64
C ALA A 175 9.17 32.72 -1.90
N ASP A 176 8.91 31.41 -1.74
CA ASP A 176 7.69 30.90 -1.06
C ASP A 176 7.77 31.12 0.45
N ASN A 177 7.17 32.21 0.91
CA ASN A 177 7.04 32.56 2.33
C ASN A 177 5.58 32.53 2.81
N GLU A 178 4.65 32.03 2.00
CA GLU A 178 3.24 31.95 2.34
C GLU A 178 2.97 30.93 3.47
N PRO A 179 2.51 31.36 4.66
CA PRO A 179 2.30 30.49 5.78
C PRO A 179 1.26 29.42 5.47
N ARG A 180 1.55 28.14 5.78
CA ARG A 180 0.60 27.04 5.67
C ARG A 180 0.31 26.41 7.01
N ARG A 181 -0.96 26.21 7.29
CA ARG A 181 -1.41 25.43 8.43
C ARG A 181 -1.74 24.01 7.96
N PHE A 182 -1.18 23.03 8.64
CA PHE A 182 -1.45 21.62 8.39
C PHE A 182 -2.42 21.12 9.46
N ASP A 183 -3.66 20.87 9.08
CA ASP A 183 -4.67 20.25 9.94
C ASP A 183 -4.57 18.71 9.92
N ILE A 184 -5.32 18.03 10.77
CA ILE A 184 -5.30 16.56 10.86
C ILE A 184 -5.71 15.91 9.53
N PRO A 185 -6.80 16.31 8.85
CA PRO A 185 -7.17 15.75 7.54
C PRO A 185 -6.06 15.89 6.49
N TYR A 186 -5.39 17.04 6.45
CA TYR A 186 -4.25 17.24 5.54
C TYR A 186 -3.10 16.29 5.85
N LEU A 187 -2.73 16.13 7.13
CA LEU A 187 -1.66 15.23 7.56
C LEU A 187 -1.98 13.76 7.25
N GLN A 188 -3.22 13.34 7.44
CA GLN A 188 -3.70 12.02 7.04
C GLN A 188 -3.56 11.80 5.53
N ARG A 189 -3.93 12.80 4.73
CA ARG A 189 -3.79 12.78 3.27
C ARG A 189 -2.32 12.67 2.84
N ILE A 190 -1.43 13.47 3.42
CA ILE A 190 0.02 13.41 3.17
C ILE A 190 0.56 12.03 3.47
N LYS A 191 0.29 11.48 4.66
CA LYS A 191 0.68 10.11 5.03
C LYS A 191 0.21 9.08 4.00
N SER A 192 -1.05 9.14 3.61
CA SER A 192 -1.64 8.21 2.64
C SER A 192 -0.98 8.31 1.27
N ILE A 193 -0.82 9.52 0.73
CA ILE A 193 -0.23 9.77 -0.59
C ILE A 193 1.22 9.25 -0.63
N PHE A 194 2.05 9.65 0.32
CA PHE A 194 3.47 9.28 0.29
C PHE A 194 3.72 7.81 0.63
N THR A 195 2.88 7.19 1.45
CA THR A 195 2.91 5.73 1.64
C THR A 195 2.62 4.98 0.34
N ARG A 196 1.61 5.41 -0.42
CA ARG A 196 1.28 4.79 -1.72
C ARG A 196 2.37 5.02 -2.76
N ARG A 197 2.90 6.25 -2.86
CA ARG A 197 4.00 6.59 -3.79
C ARG A 197 5.27 5.80 -3.49
N ALA A 198 5.63 5.66 -2.21
CA ALA A 198 6.78 4.85 -1.80
C ALA A 198 6.63 3.39 -2.23
N ARG A 199 5.49 2.77 -1.93
CA ARG A 199 5.19 1.38 -2.34
C ARG A 199 5.18 1.19 -3.85
N ALA A 200 4.67 2.16 -4.60
CA ALA A 200 4.66 2.09 -6.07
C ALA A 200 6.08 2.13 -6.66
N LEU A 201 6.98 2.95 -6.10
CA LEU A 201 8.38 2.99 -6.49
C LEU A 201 9.11 1.69 -6.15
N GLU A 202 8.93 1.16 -4.94
CA GLU A 202 9.51 -0.11 -4.52
C GLU A 202 9.08 -1.25 -5.45
N LYS A 203 7.78 -1.35 -5.73
CA LYS A 203 7.23 -2.37 -6.63
C LYS A 203 7.79 -2.26 -8.07
N ARG A 204 7.95 -1.02 -8.56
CA ARG A 204 8.54 -0.80 -9.90
C ARG A 204 10.00 -1.25 -9.95
N ARG A 205 10.78 -0.95 -8.91
CA ARG A 205 12.19 -1.37 -8.84
C ARG A 205 12.35 -2.88 -8.73
N ALA A 206 11.57 -3.54 -7.89
CA ALA A 206 11.58 -4.99 -7.78
C ALA A 206 11.38 -5.65 -9.15
N ARG A 207 10.39 -5.17 -9.93
CA ARG A 207 10.14 -5.68 -11.28
C ARG A 207 11.31 -5.45 -12.25
N HIS A 208 12.01 -4.33 -12.14
CA HIS A 208 13.19 -4.07 -12.98
C HIS A 208 14.38 -4.95 -12.59
N GLN A 209 14.54 -5.28 -11.31
CA GLN A 209 15.59 -6.20 -10.83
C GLN A 209 15.31 -7.65 -11.21
N GLU A 210 14.03 -8.06 -11.24
CA GLU A 210 13.63 -9.40 -11.70
C GLU A 210 13.77 -9.59 -13.22
N ALA A 211 13.77 -8.47 -13.98
CA ALA A 211 13.85 -8.47 -15.45
C ALA A 211 15.27 -8.26 -16.00
N ALA A 212 16.26 -7.99 -15.13
CA ALA A 212 17.67 -7.77 -15.46
C ALA A 212 18.54 -8.98 -15.12
#